data_cbaca51377b8186d7df8c422e8069031
#
_entry.id   cbaca51377b8186d7df8c422e8069031
#
_cell.length_a   1.000
_cell.length_b   1.000
_cell.length_c   1.000
_cell.angle_alpha   90.00
_cell.angle_beta   90.00
_cell.angle_gamma   90.00
#
_symmetry.space_group_name_H-M   'P 1'
#
loop_
_entity.id
_entity.type
_entity.pdbx_description
1 polymer ?
#
loop_
_entity_poly.entity_id
_entity_poly.type
_entity_poly.pdbx_seq_one_letter_code
_entity_poly.pdbx_strand_id
1 'polypeptide(L)'
;NQSKEGWFREYQGADPGYQSLCTCYLADVHQLRPDWRLLEPLRRSVQFMWHFAHPDGSFGGLYGSRCTRFYYPAGVLALADEIPEAAALAAFMAISIGGQRVVTLSSTDEPNLVPTFNAYCWAATLASKQSSHAHTTSLPAIPALLRDPLRLYYDEAGVLVDRGVEHYSIIATGKGGVVYHFAAGKPPVIDAGIVIRKANGQLGSSQGPSQVQLKQEDGALTIVASILPMPKQRPSPWQFLVLRLLCVTIFRFPMLREWVKQILVRLLITGGAPWPLKNRRTLRFGKDLEIQDATELRPGYEVVEAVHNFVPIHMASQGYWQQQDEEQA
;
A
#
# COMPACT_ATOMS: atom_id res chain seq x y z
N ASN A 1 -7.04 14.76 9.32
CA ASN A 1 -5.75 14.33 8.74
C ASN A 1 -5.88 13.70 7.35
N GLN A 2 -6.87 14.12 6.55
CA GLN A 2 -6.97 13.75 5.13
C GLN A 2 -6.10 14.68 4.29
N SER A 3 -5.34 14.15 3.34
CA SER A 3 -4.57 14.92 2.37
C SER A 3 -5.50 15.63 1.36
N LYS A 4 -4.95 16.59 0.61
CA LYS A 4 -5.69 17.20 -0.51
C LYS A 4 -5.98 16.19 -1.63
N GLU A 5 -5.16 15.15 -1.74
CA GLU A 5 -5.30 14.05 -2.70
C GLU A 5 -6.33 12.98 -2.30
N GLY A 6 -6.93 13.09 -1.11
CA GLY A 6 -8.01 12.23 -0.63
C GLY A 6 -7.60 11.09 0.29
N TRP A 7 -6.31 10.80 0.44
CA TRP A 7 -5.85 9.72 1.33
C TRP A 7 -5.76 10.17 2.80
N PHE A 8 -5.87 9.23 3.72
CA PHE A 8 -5.65 9.43 5.15
C PHE A 8 -4.23 8.99 5.52
N ARG A 9 -3.60 9.79 6.38
CA ARG A 9 -2.21 9.52 6.80
C ARG A 9 -2.14 8.24 7.62
N GLU A 10 -1.35 7.29 7.12
CA GLU A 10 -0.97 6.07 7.82
C GLU A 10 0.54 6.06 8.03
N TYR A 11 1.00 6.29 9.28
CA TYR A 11 2.38 6.58 9.64
C TYR A 11 2.95 7.77 8.85
N GLN A 12 3.77 7.50 7.83
CA GLN A 12 4.48 8.52 7.08
C GLN A 12 3.99 8.68 5.64
N GLY A 13 2.90 8.02 5.25
CA GLY A 13 2.44 8.07 3.86
C GLY A 13 1.02 7.52 3.67
N ALA A 14 0.67 7.31 2.41
CA ALA A 14 -0.58 6.68 2.00
C ALA A 14 -0.44 5.16 1.96
N ASP A 15 -1.48 4.45 2.39
CA ASP A 15 -1.58 3.00 2.25
C ASP A 15 -2.99 2.61 1.82
N PRO A 16 -3.18 2.10 0.59
CA PRO A 16 -4.51 1.79 0.07
C PRO A 16 -5.29 0.76 0.90
N GLY A 17 -4.62 -0.24 1.47
CA GLY A 17 -5.27 -1.22 2.34
C GLY A 17 -5.84 -0.57 3.60
N TYR A 18 -5.03 0.18 4.33
CA TYR A 18 -5.50 0.93 5.50
C TYR A 18 -6.47 2.04 5.14
N GLN A 19 -6.37 2.61 3.93
CA GLN A 19 -7.36 3.54 3.40
C GLN A 19 -8.74 2.88 3.33
N SER A 20 -8.82 1.62 2.83
CA SER A 20 -10.09 0.88 2.77
C SER A 20 -10.68 0.62 4.16
N LEU A 21 -9.85 0.31 5.16
CA LEU A 21 -10.27 0.16 6.55
C LEU A 21 -10.78 1.48 7.15
N CYS A 22 -10.03 2.56 6.95
CA CYS A 22 -10.44 3.89 7.43
C CYS A 22 -11.75 4.33 6.78
N THR A 23 -11.91 4.13 5.47
CA THR A 23 -13.14 4.40 4.73
C THR A 23 -14.30 3.57 5.26
N CYS A 24 -14.05 2.30 5.64
CA CYS A 24 -15.08 1.42 6.23
C CYS A 24 -15.63 2.03 7.53
N TYR A 25 -14.77 2.43 8.46
CA TYR A 25 -15.23 3.04 9.72
C TYR A 25 -15.88 4.40 9.52
N LEU A 26 -15.37 5.24 8.62
CA LEU A 26 -15.96 6.55 8.36
C LEU A 26 -17.30 6.46 7.62
N ALA A 27 -17.49 5.46 6.76
CA ALA A 27 -18.76 5.19 6.11
C ALA A 27 -19.85 4.74 7.11
N ASP A 28 -19.46 3.91 8.11
CA ASP A 28 -20.37 3.55 9.20
C ASP A 28 -20.78 4.79 10.02
N VAL A 29 -19.80 5.64 10.36
CA VAL A 29 -20.11 6.93 11.03
C VAL A 29 -20.98 7.83 10.17
N HIS A 30 -20.75 7.90 8.86
CA HIS A 30 -21.57 8.70 7.94
C HIS A 30 -23.04 8.24 7.94
N GLN A 31 -23.32 6.94 7.94
CA GLN A 31 -24.68 6.42 8.04
C GLN A 31 -25.36 6.74 9.38
N LEU A 32 -24.60 6.67 10.48
CA LEU A 32 -25.10 6.95 11.83
C LEU A 32 -25.24 8.44 12.13
N ARG A 33 -24.38 9.27 11.54
CA ARG A 33 -24.27 10.70 11.80
C ARG A 33 -24.11 11.51 10.50
N PRO A 34 -25.17 11.57 9.68
CA PRO A 34 -25.15 12.32 8.42
C PRO A 34 -24.91 13.83 8.63
N ASP A 35 -25.22 14.34 9.83
CA ASP A 35 -24.94 15.72 10.26
C ASP A 35 -23.45 16.07 10.24
N TRP A 36 -22.53 15.09 10.31
CA TRP A 36 -21.08 15.31 10.27
C TRP A 36 -20.54 15.59 8.86
N ARG A 37 -21.37 15.50 7.82
CA ARG A 37 -21.05 15.84 6.42
C ARG A 37 -19.79 15.14 5.91
N LEU A 38 -19.66 13.85 6.16
CA LEU A 38 -18.48 13.05 5.78
C LEU A 38 -18.47 12.62 4.31
N LEU A 39 -19.55 12.86 3.55
CA LEU A 39 -19.68 12.37 2.17
C LEU A 39 -18.55 12.87 1.26
N GLU A 40 -18.19 14.17 1.31
CA GLU A 40 -17.13 14.70 0.46
C GLU A 40 -15.73 14.17 0.82
N PRO A 41 -15.30 14.10 2.08
CA PRO A 41 -14.11 13.37 2.47
C PRO A 41 -14.10 11.90 2.02
N LEU A 42 -15.23 11.20 2.11
CA LEU A 42 -15.37 9.81 1.68
C LEU A 42 -15.29 9.68 0.16
N ARG A 43 -15.90 10.59 -0.60
CA ARG A 43 -15.77 10.63 -2.07
C ARG A 43 -14.31 10.74 -2.50
N ARG A 44 -13.56 11.68 -1.94
CA ARG A 44 -12.12 11.84 -2.22
C ARG A 44 -11.32 10.60 -1.82
N SER A 45 -11.70 9.95 -0.72
CA SER A 45 -11.07 8.69 -0.30
C SER A 45 -11.28 7.58 -1.32
N VAL A 46 -12.50 7.42 -1.82
CA VAL A 46 -12.83 6.42 -2.85
C VAL A 46 -12.11 6.73 -4.16
N GLN A 47 -12.10 7.99 -4.61
CA GLN A 47 -11.41 8.44 -5.82
C GLN A 47 -9.89 8.23 -5.75
N PHE A 48 -9.29 8.32 -4.58
CA PHE A 48 -7.90 7.91 -4.39
C PHE A 48 -7.77 6.38 -4.50
N MET A 49 -8.58 5.63 -3.74
CA MET A 49 -8.44 4.17 -3.64
C MET A 49 -8.66 3.41 -4.94
N TRP A 50 -9.57 3.86 -5.81
CA TRP A 50 -9.94 3.09 -7.00
C TRP A 50 -8.83 2.96 -8.04
N HIS A 51 -7.77 3.80 -7.94
CA HIS A 51 -6.56 3.65 -8.74
C HIS A 51 -5.65 2.50 -8.27
N PHE A 52 -5.91 1.93 -7.11
CA PHE A 52 -5.13 0.84 -6.51
C PHE A 52 -5.85 -0.51 -6.53
N ALA A 53 -6.96 -0.59 -7.25
CA ALA A 53 -7.56 -1.84 -7.72
C ALA A 53 -6.88 -2.23 -9.04
N HIS A 54 -6.18 -3.37 -9.06
CA HIS A 54 -5.31 -3.74 -10.16
C HIS A 54 -6.03 -4.51 -11.26
N PRO A 55 -5.47 -4.59 -12.50
CA PRO A 55 -6.10 -5.32 -13.61
C PRO A 55 -6.32 -6.81 -13.32
N ASP A 56 -5.47 -7.44 -12.51
CA ASP A 56 -5.57 -8.85 -12.09
C ASP A 56 -6.58 -9.09 -10.96
N GLY A 57 -7.18 -8.04 -10.43
CA GLY A 57 -8.13 -8.07 -9.31
C GLY A 57 -7.49 -7.95 -7.93
N SER A 58 -6.17 -7.89 -7.82
CA SER A 58 -5.49 -7.62 -6.55
C SER A 58 -5.66 -6.14 -6.13
N PHE A 59 -5.32 -5.83 -4.87
CA PHE A 59 -5.49 -4.49 -4.30
C PHE A 59 -4.35 -4.12 -3.37
N GLY A 60 -3.92 -2.86 -3.41
CA GLY A 60 -2.85 -2.38 -2.53
C GLY A 60 -1.49 -3.03 -2.84
N GLY A 61 -0.51 -2.86 -1.97
CA GLY A 61 0.78 -3.52 -2.16
C GLY A 61 1.99 -2.82 -1.56
N LEU A 62 3.18 -3.24 -1.97
CA LEU A 62 4.48 -2.78 -1.44
C LEU A 62 4.72 -1.28 -1.65
N TYR A 63 4.04 -0.66 -2.59
CA TYR A 63 4.12 0.79 -2.82
C TYR A 63 3.44 1.61 -1.71
N GLY A 64 2.51 1.02 -0.94
CA GLY A 64 1.91 1.66 0.24
C GLY A 64 2.88 1.82 1.39
N SER A 65 2.61 2.76 2.30
CA SER A 65 3.46 3.03 3.47
C SER A 65 3.56 1.86 4.45
N ARG A 66 2.53 1.01 4.50
CA ARG A 66 2.46 -0.21 5.30
C ARG A 66 2.54 -1.48 4.45
N CYS A 67 2.68 -1.36 3.13
CA CYS A 67 2.74 -2.47 2.19
C CYS A 67 1.54 -3.43 2.29
N THR A 68 0.32 -2.95 2.55
CA THR A 68 -0.83 -3.81 2.80
C THR A 68 -1.58 -4.18 1.52
N ARG A 69 -2.12 -5.42 1.47
CA ARG A 69 -2.88 -5.98 0.35
C ARG A 69 -4.33 -6.32 0.71
N PHE A 70 -4.77 -6.01 1.90
CA PHE A 70 -6.15 -6.27 2.29
C PHE A 70 -7.11 -5.20 1.78
N TYR A 71 -8.36 -5.59 1.60
CA TYR A 71 -9.45 -4.72 1.21
C TYR A 71 -10.66 -4.95 2.11
N TYR A 72 -11.19 -3.88 2.70
CA TYR A 72 -12.38 -3.91 3.54
C TYR A 72 -13.60 -3.52 2.71
N PRO A 73 -14.49 -4.46 2.34
CA PRO A 73 -15.52 -4.24 1.32
C PRO A 73 -16.66 -3.33 1.78
N ALA A 74 -17.05 -3.37 3.06
CA ALA A 74 -18.29 -2.80 3.54
C ALA A 74 -18.36 -1.27 3.36
N GLY A 75 -17.27 -0.55 3.63
CA GLY A 75 -17.29 0.91 3.57
C GLY A 75 -17.53 1.44 2.15
N VAL A 76 -16.89 0.82 1.16
CA VAL A 76 -17.07 1.20 -0.24
C VAL A 76 -18.46 0.81 -0.72
N LEU A 77 -18.95 -0.38 -0.36
CA LEU A 77 -20.30 -0.81 -0.69
C LEU A 77 -21.39 0.07 -0.03
N ALA A 78 -21.17 0.52 1.20
CA ALA A 78 -22.08 1.43 1.90
C ALA A 78 -22.25 2.79 1.21
N LEU A 79 -21.27 3.20 0.40
CA LEU A 79 -21.26 4.46 -0.33
C LEU A 79 -21.72 4.31 -1.80
N ALA A 80 -22.08 3.11 -2.23
CA ALA A 80 -22.36 2.80 -3.64
C ALA A 80 -23.55 3.60 -4.22
N ASP A 81 -24.54 3.92 -3.40
CA ASP A 81 -25.72 4.69 -3.82
C ASP A 81 -25.43 6.20 -3.97
N GLU A 82 -24.38 6.71 -3.30
CA GLU A 82 -24.05 8.13 -3.25
C GLU A 82 -22.82 8.50 -4.11
N ILE A 83 -21.97 7.52 -4.41
CA ILE A 83 -20.69 7.70 -5.11
C ILE A 83 -20.56 6.65 -6.22
N PRO A 84 -20.68 7.04 -7.51
CA PRO A 84 -20.60 6.09 -8.63
C PRO A 84 -19.30 5.29 -8.69
N GLU A 85 -18.16 5.92 -8.34
CA GLU A 85 -16.86 5.25 -8.26
C GLU A 85 -16.82 4.20 -7.14
N ALA A 86 -17.57 4.41 -6.03
CA ALA A 86 -17.71 3.41 -4.98
C ALA A 86 -18.52 2.20 -5.47
N ALA A 87 -19.60 2.42 -6.20
CA ALA A 87 -20.39 1.34 -6.80
C ALA A 87 -19.53 0.49 -7.76
N ALA A 88 -18.76 1.15 -8.63
CA ALA A 88 -17.85 0.48 -9.57
C ALA A 88 -16.76 -0.31 -8.85
N LEU A 89 -16.11 0.30 -7.86
CA LEU A 89 -15.07 -0.35 -7.06
C LEU A 89 -15.62 -1.52 -6.25
N ALA A 90 -16.80 -1.38 -5.63
CA ALA A 90 -17.44 -2.45 -4.88
C ALA A 90 -17.77 -3.65 -5.78
N ALA A 91 -18.34 -3.41 -6.98
CA ALA A 91 -18.65 -4.46 -7.95
C ALA A 91 -17.39 -5.20 -8.42
N PHE A 92 -16.34 -4.46 -8.77
CA PHE A 92 -15.05 -5.04 -9.19
C PHE A 92 -14.42 -5.88 -8.08
N MET A 93 -14.37 -5.34 -6.87
CA MET A 93 -13.76 -6.02 -5.73
C MET A 93 -14.58 -7.19 -5.22
N ALA A 94 -15.90 -7.21 -5.41
CA ALA A 94 -16.72 -8.39 -5.11
C ALA A 94 -16.31 -9.61 -5.96
N ILE A 95 -16.04 -9.39 -7.26
CA ILE A 95 -15.50 -10.43 -8.16
C ILE A 95 -14.10 -10.87 -7.70
N SER A 96 -13.27 -9.91 -7.30
CA SER A 96 -11.91 -10.18 -6.80
C SER A 96 -11.91 -11.01 -5.52
N ILE A 97 -12.81 -10.70 -4.59
CA ILE A 97 -13.01 -11.47 -3.34
C ILE A 97 -13.49 -12.88 -3.65
N GLY A 98 -14.50 -13.02 -4.50
CA GLY A 98 -15.03 -14.34 -4.91
C GLY A 98 -14.01 -15.21 -5.62
N GLY A 99 -13.09 -14.58 -6.39
CA GLY A 99 -11.96 -15.23 -7.06
C GLY A 99 -10.71 -15.39 -6.19
N GLN A 100 -10.74 -15.00 -4.92
CA GLN A 100 -9.58 -15.03 -3.99
C GLN A 100 -8.33 -14.29 -4.50
N ARG A 101 -8.54 -13.19 -5.25
CA ARG A 101 -7.46 -12.39 -5.82
C ARG A 101 -6.91 -11.33 -4.85
N VAL A 102 -7.58 -11.15 -3.72
CA VAL A 102 -7.18 -10.27 -2.60
C VAL A 102 -7.10 -11.11 -1.33
N VAL A 103 -6.48 -10.55 -0.29
CA VAL A 103 -6.49 -11.16 1.05
C VAL A 103 -7.94 -11.29 1.53
N THR A 104 -8.39 -12.52 1.76
CA THR A 104 -9.73 -12.86 2.22
C THR A 104 -9.67 -13.46 3.63
N LEU A 105 -10.83 -13.86 4.18
CA LEU A 105 -10.91 -14.50 5.50
C LEU A 105 -10.10 -15.81 5.58
N SER A 106 -9.87 -16.48 4.44
CA SER A 106 -9.10 -17.74 4.39
C SER A 106 -7.59 -17.53 4.43
N SER A 107 -7.11 -16.32 4.11
CA SER A 107 -5.69 -16.00 3.99
C SER A 107 -5.21 -14.89 4.94
N THR A 108 -6.12 -14.29 5.72
CA THR A 108 -5.75 -13.26 6.70
C THR A 108 -5.18 -13.88 7.98
N ASP A 109 -4.24 -13.19 8.62
CA ASP A 109 -3.68 -13.59 9.90
C ASP A 109 -4.66 -13.39 11.06
N GLU A 110 -4.44 -14.11 12.16
CA GLU A 110 -5.32 -14.11 13.33
C GLU A 110 -5.62 -12.69 13.88
N PRO A 111 -4.66 -11.78 14.05
CA PRO A 111 -4.93 -10.42 14.55
C PRO A 111 -5.88 -9.60 13.68
N ASN A 112 -5.91 -9.85 12.38
CA ASN A 112 -6.75 -9.13 11.41
C ASN A 112 -8.06 -9.86 11.11
N LEU A 113 -8.26 -11.09 11.61
CA LEU A 113 -9.42 -11.90 11.31
C LEU A 113 -10.73 -11.25 11.74
N VAL A 114 -10.82 -10.76 12.98
CA VAL A 114 -12.05 -10.17 13.52
C VAL A 114 -12.47 -8.89 12.79
N PRO A 115 -11.59 -7.89 12.58
CA PRO A 115 -11.94 -6.70 11.80
C PRO A 115 -12.37 -7.05 10.37
N THR A 116 -11.67 -7.98 9.71
CA THR A 116 -12.00 -8.42 8.35
C THR A 116 -13.36 -9.12 8.33
N PHE A 117 -13.62 -10.05 9.24
CA PHE A 117 -14.90 -10.76 9.37
C PHE A 117 -16.06 -9.78 9.57
N ASN A 118 -15.93 -8.80 10.47
CA ASN A 118 -16.95 -7.78 10.68
C ASN A 118 -17.26 -7.00 9.41
N ALA A 119 -16.25 -6.60 8.64
CA ALA A 119 -16.44 -5.90 7.38
C ALA A 119 -17.16 -6.78 6.35
N TYR A 120 -16.88 -8.08 6.29
CA TYR A 120 -17.56 -9.02 5.40
C TYR A 120 -19.03 -9.23 5.81
N CYS A 121 -19.34 -9.39 7.10
CA CYS A 121 -20.70 -9.50 7.61
C CYS A 121 -21.53 -8.26 7.28
N TRP A 122 -20.95 -7.08 7.48
CA TRP A 122 -21.62 -5.83 7.13
C TRP A 122 -21.82 -5.70 5.62
N ALA A 123 -20.83 -6.00 4.80
CA ALA A 123 -20.96 -6.01 3.34
C ALA A 123 -22.06 -6.98 2.87
N ALA A 124 -22.13 -8.19 3.43
CA ALA A 124 -23.19 -9.16 3.12
C ALA A 124 -24.59 -8.62 3.46
N THR A 125 -24.74 -7.94 4.60
CA THR A 125 -25.98 -7.28 5.00
C THR A 125 -26.39 -6.16 4.04
N LEU A 126 -25.44 -5.34 3.58
CA LEU A 126 -25.68 -4.29 2.60
C LEU A 126 -26.08 -4.86 1.25
N ALA A 127 -25.35 -5.86 0.75
CA ALA A 127 -25.64 -6.52 -0.52
C ALA A 127 -27.05 -7.14 -0.56
N SER A 128 -27.49 -7.74 0.54
CA SER A 128 -28.86 -8.30 0.63
C SER A 128 -29.95 -7.25 0.51
N LYS A 129 -29.70 -6.02 0.97
CA LYS A 129 -30.63 -4.89 0.85
C LYS A 129 -30.63 -4.27 -0.55
N GLN A 130 -29.46 -4.20 -1.19
CA GLN A 130 -29.29 -3.59 -2.52
C GLN A 130 -29.84 -4.47 -3.66
N SER A 131 -29.98 -5.79 -3.48
CA SER A 131 -30.51 -6.72 -4.48
C SER A 131 -31.91 -6.35 -4.98
N SER A 132 -32.62 -5.44 -4.30
CA SER A 132 -33.95 -4.92 -4.70
C SER A 132 -33.90 -3.64 -5.55
N HIS A 133 -32.72 -3.02 -5.70
CA HIS A 133 -32.53 -1.77 -6.45
C HIS A 133 -31.48 -1.98 -7.55
N ALA A 134 -31.91 -2.48 -8.71
CA ALA A 134 -31.04 -2.58 -9.88
C ALA A 134 -30.64 -1.16 -10.33
N HIS A 135 -29.36 -0.81 -10.20
CA HIS A 135 -28.83 0.42 -10.78
C HIS A 135 -28.96 0.37 -12.30
N THR A 136 -29.88 1.17 -12.86
CA THR A 136 -30.03 1.34 -14.31
C THR A 136 -28.97 2.23 -14.95
N THR A 137 -28.08 2.83 -14.15
CA THR A 137 -27.04 3.74 -14.61
C THR A 137 -25.75 2.97 -14.89
N SER A 138 -25.12 3.22 -16.05
CA SER A 138 -23.80 2.65 -16.36
C SER A 138 -22.77 3.11 -15.34
N LEU A 139 -22.12 2.15 -14.67
CA LEU A 139 -21.06 2.43 -13.72
C LEU A 139 -19.78 2.90 -14.44
N PRO A 140 -18.99 3.81 -13.85
CA PRO A 140 -17.71 4.18 -14.39
C PRO A 140 -16.75 2.97 -14.41
N ALA A 141 -15.90 2.89 -15.42
CA ALA A 141 -14.92 1.81 -15.49
C ALA A 141 -13.77 2.04 -14.50
N ILE A 142 -13.30 0.96 -13.87
CA ILE A 142 -12.10 0.99 -13.01
C ILE A 142 -10.91 1.52 -13.83
N PRO A 143 -10.12 2.47 -13.30
CA PRO A 143 -9.00 3.07 -14.04
C PRO A 143 -8.02 2.05 -14.63
N ALA A 144 -7.75 0.97 -13.93
CA ALA A 144 -6.85 -0.07 -14.37
C ALA A 144 -7.34 -0.90 -15.57
N LEU A 145 -8.64 -0.82 -15.91
CA LEU A 145 -9.25 -1.53 -17.05
C LEU A 145 -9.39 -0.64 -18.30
N LEU A 146 -9.16 0.65 -18.16
CA LEU A 146 -9.19 1.59 -19.28
C LEU A 146 -7.90 1.52 -20.09
N ARG A 147 -7.96 1.94 -21.36
CA ARG A 147 -6.81 1.90 -22.29
C ARG A 147 -6.36 3.28 -22.74
N ASP A 148 -7.10 4.34 -22.42
CA ASP A 148 -6.68 5.70 -22.69
C ASP A 148 -5.48 6.06 -21.82
N PRO A 149 -4.42 6.69 -22.35
CA PRO A 149 -3.23 7.04 -21.59
C PRO A 149 -3.57 7.99 -20.43
N LEU A 150 -3.00 7.68 -19.25
CA LEU A 150 -3.12 8.50 -18.06
C LEU A 150 -1.78 8.50 -17.33
N ARG A 151 -1.30 9.68 -16.96
CA ARG A 151 -0.20 9.80 -15.99
C ARG A 151 -0.67 10.69 -14.86
N LEU A 152 -0.92 10.08 -13.69
CA LEU A 152 -1.44 10.73 -12.50
C LEU A 152 -0.41 10.66 -11.38
N TYR A 153 0.07 11.83 -10.96
CA TYR A 153 1.02 11.93 -9.87
C TYR A 153 0.36 12.41 -8.58
N TYR A 154 0.41 11.59 -7.56
CA TYR A 154 0.04 11.91 -6.19
C TYR A 154 1.29 12.40 -5.46
N ASP A 155 1.51 13.71 -5.45
CA ASP A 155 2.74 14.33 -4.95
C ASP A 155 2.90 14.15 -3.43
N GLU A 156 1.82 14.37 -2.67
CA GLU A 156 1.82 14.20 -1.22
C GLU A 156 1.97 12.72 -0.80
N ALA A 157 1.42 11.79 -1.59
CA ALA A 157 1.57 10.36 -1.37
C ALA A 157 2.92 9.81 -1.88
N GLY A 158 3.60 10.53 -2.78
CA GLY A 158 4.80 10.06 -3.45
C GLY A 158 4.53 8.84 -4.33
N VAL A 159 3.39 8.81 -5.06
CA VAL A 159 2.98 7.71 -5.92
C VAL A 159 2.61 8.22 -7.30
N LEU A 160 3.12 7.56 -8.33
CA LEU A 160 2.74 7.76 -9.72
C LEU A 160 1.89 6.58 -10.19
N VAL A 161 0.76 6.86 -10.82
CA VAL A 161 -0.03 5.92 -11.61
C VAL A 161 0.21 6.24 -13.08
N ASP A 162 0.76 5.28 -13.83
CA ASP A 162 1.02 5.40 -15.26
C ASP A 162 0.24 4.33 -16.01
N ARG A 163 -0.66 4.76 -16.89
CA ARG A 163 -1.47 3.90 -17.74
C ARG A 163 -1.19 4.20 -19.19
N GLY A 164 -0.79 3.20 -19.92
CA GLY A 164 -0.70 3.21 -21.37
C GLY A 164 -1.77 2.35 -22.02
N VAL A 165 -1.72 2.19 -23.34
CA VAL A 165 -2.65 1.31 -24.08
C VAL A 165 -2.51 -0.16 -23.67
N GLU A 166 -1.29 -0.60 -23.35
CA GLU A 166 -0.94 -1.99 -23.08
C GLU A 166 -0.52 -2.27 -21.63
N HIS A 167 -0.45 -1.26 -20.78
CA HIS A 167 0.02 -1.43 -19.40
C HIS A 167 -0.71 -0.55 -18.39
N TYR A 168 -0.66 -0.97 -17.14
CA TYR A 168 -1.02 -0.21 -15.95
C TYR A 168 0.09 -0.35 -14.91
N SER A 169 0.66 0.75 -14.46
CA SER A 169 1.80 0.74 -13.52
C SER A 169 1.53 1.65 -12.33
N ILE A 170 1.95 1.21 -11.15
CA ILE A 170 1.93 1.99 -9.92
C ILE A 170 3.35 2.05 -9.38
N ILE A 171 3.86 3.25 -9.17
CA ILE A 171 5.24 3.48 -8.77
C ILE A 171 5.29 4.31 -7.50
N ALA A 172 5.90 3.78 -6.43
CA ALA A 172 6.17 4.54 -5.21
C ALA A 172 7.41 5.41 -5.41
N THR A 173 7.22 6.60 -5.93
CA THR A 173 8.29 7.56 -6.21
C THR A 173 8.94 8.10 -4.93
N GLY A 174 8.18 8.18 -3.84
CA GLY A 174 8.66 8.56 -2.52
C GLY A 174 9.35 7.42 -1.74
N LYS A 175 9.30 6.18 -2.26
CA LYS A 175 9.79 4.96 -1.62
C LYS A 175 10.72 4.17 -2.56
N GLY A 176 11.73 4.83 -3.10
CA GLY A 176 12.80 4.20 -3.89
C GLY A 176 12.39 3.63 -5.24
N GLY A 177 11.18 3.91 -5.72
CA GLY A 177 10.72 3.43 -7.01
C GLY A 177 10.24 1.98 -6.99
N VAL A 178 9.65 1.51 -5.87
CA VAL A 178 8.88 0.25 -5.85
C VAL A 178 7.84 0.32 -6.94
N VAL A 179 7.77 -0.70 -7.80
CA VAL A 179 6.90 -0.71 -8.96
C VAL A 179 6.04 -1.96 -9.02
N TYR A 180 4.79 -1.77 -9.38
CA TYR A 180 3.83 -2.78 -9.82
C TYR A 180 3.48 -2.49 -11.26
N HIS A 181 3.72 -3.44 -12.15
CA HIS A 181 3.47 -3.28 -13.59
C HIS A 181 2.63 -4.44 -14.10
N PHE A 182 1.51 -4.10 -14.71
CA PHE A 182 0.55 -5.03 -15.28
C PHE A 182 0.47 -4.79 -16.78
N ALA A 183 0.81 -5.78 -17.59
CA ALA A 183 0.69 -5.73 -19.05
C ALA A 183 -0.26 -6.81 -19.55
N ALA A 184 -1.00 -6.50 -20.60
CA ALA A 184 -1.97 -7.44 -21.18
C ALA A 184 -1.31 -8.76 -21.62
N GLY A 185 -1.82 -9.88 -21.11
CA GLY A 185 -1.34 -11.22 -21.46
C GLY A 185 0.00 -11.60 -20.80
N LYS A 186 0.49 -10.86 -19.83
CA LYS A 186 1.71 -11.17 -19.07
C LYS A 186 1.42 -11.26 -17.56
N PRO A 187 2.21 -12.04 -16.81
CA PRO A 187 2.15 -12.01 -15.37
C PRO A 187 2.56 -10.62 -14.85
N PRO A 188 2.03 -10.19 -13.71
CA PRO A 188 2.44 -8.92 -13.08
C PRO A 188 3.94 -8.91 -12.75
N VAL A 189 4.60 -7.79 -13.01
CA VAL A 189 5.97 -7.55 -12.54
C VAL A 189 5.90 -6.71 -11.27
N ILE A 190 6.43 -7.24 -10.19
CA ILE A 190 6.54 -6.55 -8.90
C ILE A 190 8.03 -6.44 -8.59
N ASP A 191 8.52 -5.21 -8.44
CA ASP A 191 9.91 -4.98 -8.10
C ASP A 191 10.01 -3.97 -6.95
N ALA A 192 10.57 -4.44 -5.84
CA ALA A 192 10.66 -3.70 -4.58
C ALA A 192 11.98 -2.90 -4.42
N GLY A 193 12.84 -2.90 -5.43
CA GLY A 193 14.14 -2.24 -5.38
C GLY A 193 15.30 -3.21 -5.17
N ILE A 194 16.43 -2.68 -4.72
CA ILE A 194 17.65 -3.47 -4.48
C ILE A 194 17.95 -3.60 -3.00
N VAL A 195 18.62 -4.70 -2.65
CA VAL A 195 19.16 -4.96 -1.33
C VAL A 195 20.69 -4.89 -1.40
N ILE A 196 21.29 -4.20 -0.44
CA ILE A 196 22.75 -4.06 -0.31
C ILE A 196 23.17 -4.68 1.02
N ARG A 197 24.28 -5.44 0.99
CA ARG A 197 24.90 -6.03 2.18
C ARG A 197 26.20 -5.32 2.51
N LYS A 198 26.41 -5.00 3.79
CA LYS A 198 27.70 -4.57 4.32
C LYS A 198 28.60 -5.77 4.66
N ALA A 199 29.92 -5.56 4.71
CA ALA A 199 30.88 -6.57 5.13
C ALA A 199 30.58 -7.17 6.51
N ASN A 200 29.91 -6.44 7.40
CA ASN A 200 29.48 -6.94 8.71
C ASN A 200 28.16 -7.73 8.66
N GLY A 201 27.63 -8.03 7.48
CA GLY A 201 26.39 -8.77 7.26
C GLY A 201 25.10 -7.96 7.41
N GLN A 202 25.18 -6.65 7.71
CA GLN A 202 24.00 -5.81 7.80
C GLN A 202 23.40 -5.58 6.40
N LEU A 203 22.07 -5.74 6.28
CA LEU A 203 21.33 -5.47 5.05
C LEU A 203 20.77 -4.04 5.06
N GLY A 204 20.68 -3.47 3.86
CA GLY A 204 20.00 -2.21 3.60
C GLY A 204 19.22 -2.30 2.31
N SER A 205 18.20 -1.46 2.14
CA SER A 205 17.34 -1.45 0.96
C SER A 205 17.27 -0.07 0.32
N SER A 206 16.98 -0.03 -0.98
CA SER A 206 16.71 1.20 -1.73
C SER A 206 15.32 1.80 -1.46
N GLN A 207 14.48 1.20 -0.61
CA GLN A 207 13.16 1.72 -0.24
C GLN A 207 13.23 2.90 0.74
N GLY A 208 14.26 3.73 0.62
CA GLY A 208 14.44 4.95 1.40
C GLY A 208 13.77 6.17 0.78
N PRO A 209 13.82 7.32 1.49
CA PRO A 209 13.37 8.59 0.94
C PRO A 209 14.04 8.86 -0.41
N SER A 210 13.25 9.26 -1.37
CA SER A 210 13.69 9.39 -2.75
C SER A 210 13.27 10.73 -3.37
N GLN A 211 14.00 11.15 -4.38
CA GLN A 211 13.71 12.31 -5.20
C GLN A 211 13.48 11.89 -6.63
N VAL A 212 12.43 12.40 -7.22
CA VAL A 212 12.07 12.14 -8.61
C VAL A 212 12.77 13.15 -9.52
N GLN A 213 13.35 12.65 -10.60
CA GLN A 213 13.81 13.44 -11.72
C GLN A 213 13.04 12.96 -12.96
N LEU A 214 12.02 13.73 -13.36
CA LEU A 214 11.30 13.48 -14.60
C LEU A 214 12.21 13.97 -15.75
N LYS A 215 12.85 13.06 -16.47
CA LYS A 215 13.48 13.38 -17.76
C LYS A 215 12.39 13.31 -18.83
N GLN A 216 12.00 14.46 -19.36
CA GLN A 216 10.97 14.57 -20.38
C GLN A 216 11.40 14.03 -21.76
N GLU A 217 12.69 13.88 -22.01
CA GLU A 217 13.19 13.60 -23.38
C GLU A 217 12.97 12.16 -23.86
N ASP A 218 12.82 11.16 -22.94
CA ASP A 218 12.71 9.73 -23.32
C ASP A 218 11.54 9.00 -22.67
N GLY A 219 10.60 9.69 -22.03
CA GLY A 219 9.51 9.04 -21.29
C GLY A 219 9.99 8.23 -20.06
N ALA A 220 11.27 8.29 -19.72
CA ALA A 220 11.86 7.59 -18.62
C ALA A 220 11.64 8.33 -17.29
N LEU A 221 11.31 7.58 -16.24
CA LEU A 221 11.24 8.07 -14.87
C LEU A 221 12.52 7.69 -14.12
N THR A 222 13.29 8.68 -13.68
CA THR A 222 14.48 8.45 -12.85
C THR A 222 14.20 8.83 -11.41
N ILE A 223 14.47 7.91 -10.48
CA ILE A 223 14.29 8.05 -9.04
C ILE A 223 15.65 7.85 -8.37
N VAL A 224 16.05 8.80 -7.52
CA VAL A 224 17.27 8.70 -6.72
C VAL A 224 16.89 8.48 -5.27
N ALA A 225 17.19 7.31 -4.73
CA ALA A 225 16.82 6.88 -3.39
C ALA A 225 18.04 6.72 -2.49
N SER A 226 17.89 7.06 -1.22
CA SER A 226 18.86 6.74 -0.18
C SER A 226 18.73 5.28 0.25
N ILE A 227 19.85 4.62 0.52
CA ILE A 227 19.84 3.27 1.09
C ILE A 227 19.59 3.36 2.60
N LEU A 228 18.55 2.69 3.07
CA LEU A 228 18.21 2.58 4.49
C LEU A 228 18.61 1.21 5.04
N PRO A 229 19.15 1.15 6.27
CA PRO A 229 19.41 -0.12 6.92
C PRO A 229 18.10 -0.87 7.16
N MET A 230 18.08 -2.17 6.85
CA MET A 230 16.98 -3.05 7.21
C MET A 230 17.16 -3.51 8.68
N PRO A 231 16.09 -3.57 9.48
CA PRO A 231 16.15 -4.05 10.85
C PRO A 231 16.61 -5.51 10.88
N LYS A 232 17.60 -5.80 11.74
CA LYS A 232 18.26 -7.11 11.79
C LYS A 232 17.43 -8.24 12.39
N GLN A 233 16.41 -7.94 13.19
CA GLN A 233 15.75 -8.98 14.02
C GLN A 233 14.28 -8.69 14.28
N ARG A 234 13.51 -9.78 14.39
CA ARG A 234 12.20 -9.73 15.06
C ARG A 234 12.41 -9.29 16.52
N PRO A 235 11.47 -8.53 17.11
CA PRO A 235 11.56 -8.16 18.51
C PRO A 235 11.77 -9.41 19.39
N SER A 236 12.74 -9.35 20.29
CA SER A 236 13.00 -10.45 21.20
C SER A 236 11.88 -10.57 22.26
N PRO A 237 11.68 -11.75 22.88
CA PRO A 237 10.70 -11.91 23.95
C PRO A 237 10.87 -10.88 25.09
N TRP A 238 12.10 -10.49 25.40
CA TRP A 238 12.39 -9.46 26.40
C TRP A 238 11.91 -8.07 25.99
N GLN A 239 12.05 -7.71 24.72
CA GLN A 239 11.53 -6.44 24.20
C GLN A 239 9.99 -6.40 24.28
N PHE A 240 9.32 -7.54 24.06
CA PHE A 240 7.87 -7.66 24.28
C PHE A 240 7.48 -7.51 25.75
N LEU A 241 8.22 -8.12 26.68
CA LEU A 241 7.97 -7.95 28.11
C LEU A 241 8.15 -6.50 28.56
N VAL A 242 9.24 -5.83 28.13
CA VAL A 242 9.47 -4.41 28.40
C VAL A 242 8.36 -3.55 27.80
N LEU A 243 7.96 -3.79 26.56
CA LEU A 243 6.85 -3.07 25.93
C LEU A 243 5.55 -3.27 26.69
N ARG A 244 5.25 -4.49 27.13
CA ARG A 244 4.05 -4.82 27.93
C ARG A 244 4.07 -4.12 29.28
N LEU A 245 5.21 -4.09 29.95
CA LEU A 245 5.39 -3.34 31.21
C LEU A 245 5.18 -1.83 30.98
N LEU A 246 5.72 -1.27 29.92
CA LEU A 246 5.50 0.13 29.53
C LEU A 246 4.01 0.40 29.24
N CYS A 247 3.30 -0.52 28.59
CA CYS A 247 1.87 -0.38 28.31
C CYS A 247 1.02 -0.32 29.60
N VAL A 248 1.37 -1.14 30.58
CA VAL A 248 0.62 -1.20 31.86
C VAL A 248 0.95 -0.04 32.80
N THR A 249 2.16 0.52 32.68
CA THR A 249 2.64 1.61 33.57
C THR A 249 2.58 2.97 32.89
N ILE A 250 3.54 3.29 32.04
CA ILE A 250 3.76 4.63 31.47
C ILE A 250 2.69 5.03 30.44
N PHE A 251 2.23 4.08 29.62
CA PHE A 251 1.20 4.36 28.60
C PHE A 251 -0.20 4.60 29.18
N ARG A 252 -0.37 4.41 30.47
CA ARG A 252 -1.58 4.81 31.20
C ARG A 252 -1.76 6.35 31.23
N PHE A 253 -0.65 7.10 31.08
CA PHE A 253 -0.68 8.56 31.04
C PHE A 253 -0.65 9.04 29.58
N PRO A 254 -1.73 9.72 29.06
CA PRO A 254 -1.86 10.05 27.63
C PRO A 254 -0.70 10.86 27.06
N MET A 255 -0.18 11.85 27.79
CA MET A 255 0.94 12.68 27.34
C MET A 255 2.26 11.89 27.20
N LEU A 256 2.56 11.03 28.17
CA LEU A 256 3.75 10.18 28.14
C LEU A 256 3.64 9.10 27.07
N ARG A 257 2.43 8.56 26.86
CA ARG A 257 2.16 7.57 25.82
C ARG A 257 2.51 8.09 24.43
N GLU A 258 2.06 9.29 24.06
CA GLU A 258 2.34 9.87 22.74
C GLU A 258 3.83 10.15 22.55
N TRP A 259 4.50 10.65 23.56
CA TRP A 259 5.94 10.92 23.53
C TRP A 259 6.76 9.62 23.37
N VAL A 260 6.49 8.61 24.19
CA VAL A 260 7.17 7.31 24.11
C VAL A 260 6.83 6.59 22.80
N LYS A 261 5.58 6.65 22.32
CA LYS A 261 5.18 6.11 21.02
C LYS A 261 5.99 6.73 19.88
N GLN A 262 6.16 8.06 19.87
CA GLN A 262 6.99 8.75 18.86
C GLN A 262 8.45 8.27 18.90
N ILE A 263 9.02 8.11 20.10
CA ILE A 263 10.38 7.58 20.26
C ILE A 263 10.47 6.13 19.75
N LEU A 264 9.53 5.26 20.14
CA LEU A 264 9.51 3.86 19.70
C LEU A 264 9.32 3.74 18.18
N VAL A 265 8.42 4.53 17.60
CA VAL A 265 8.24 4.58 16.15
C VAL A 265 9.54 5.02 15.47
N ARG A 266 10.20 6.04 16.00
CA ARG A 266 11.47 6.55 15.46
C ARG A 266 12.61 5.52 15.58
N LEU A 267 12.67 4.78 16.68
CA LEU A 267 13.72 3.78 16.92
C LEU A 267 13.47 2.46 16.19
N LEU A 268 12.21 2.01 16.12
CA LEU A 268 11.87 0.67 15.63
C LEU A 268 11.41 0.66 14.17
N ILE A 269 10.77 1.74 13.70
CA ILE A 269 10.15 1.78 12.37
C ILE A 269 10.92 2.69 11.41
N THR A 270 11.35 3.89 11.87
CA THR A 270 11.99 4.89 10.99
C THR A 270 13.48 5.09 11.25
N GLY A 271 14.05 4.38 12.17
CA GLY A 271 15.24 4.72 12.92
C GLY A 271 16.60 4.26 12.37
N GLY A 272 16.77 4.11 11.08
CA GLY A 272 18.12 3.96 10.53
C GLY A 272 18.60 5.25 9.84
N ALA A 273 19.74 5.82 10.23
CA ALA A 273 20.35 6.84 9.41
C ALA A 273 20.66 6.26 8.02
N PRO A 274 20.35 7.01 6.93
CA PRO A 274 20.66 6.56 5.58
C PRO A 274 22.17 6.23 5.46
N TRP A 275 22.48 5.17 4.74
CA TRP A 275 23.87 4.88 4.39
C TRP A 275 24.42 5.94 3.42
N PRO A 276 25.72 6.12 3.36
CA PRO A 276 26.34 7.05 2.42
C PRO A 276 26.36 6.50 0.99
N LEU A 277 25.25 5.92 0.58
CA LEU A 277 24.99 5.30 -0.72
C LEU A 277 23.64 5.76 -1.24
N LYS A 278 23.57 5.93 -2.56
CA LYS A 278 22.32 6.24 -3.26
C LYS A 278 22.15 5.26 -4.41
N ASN A 279 20.92 4.80 -4.61
CA ASN A 279 20.53 4.08 -5.81
C ASN A 279 19.84 5.04 -6.79
N ARG A 280 20.24 5.01 -8.05
CA ARG A 280 19.57 5.67 -9.16
C ARG A 280 18.82 4.61 -9.94
N ARG A 281 17.50 4.66 -9.87
CA ARG A 281 16.60 3.75 -10.60
C ARG A 281 15.99 4.48 -11.77
N THR A 282 16.11 3.91 -12.97
CA THR A 282 15.48 4.41 -14.18
C THR A 282 14.44 3.40 -14.65
N LEU A 283 13.21 3.86 -14.84
CA LEU A 283 12.06 3.06 -15.27
C LEU A 283 11.58 3.56 -16.63
N ARG A 284 11.38 2.64 -17.59
CA ARG A 284 10.70 2.92 -18.87
C ARG A 284 9.49 2.02 -18.98
N PHE A 285 8.36 2.64 -19.27
CA PHE A 285 7.05 1.97 -19.29
C PHE A 285 6.63 1.70 -20.73
N GLY A 286 6.09 0.53 -20.95
CA GLY A 286 5.53 0.07 -22.21
C GLY A 286 4.84 -1.27 -22.00
N LYS A 287 4.74 -2.09 -23.03
CA LYS A 287 4.32 -3.49 -22.91
C LYS A 287 5.28 -4.29 -22.02
N ASP A 288 6.56 -3.93 -22.06
CA ASP A 288 7.58 -4.41 -21.15
C ASP A 288 8.04 -3.27 -20.25
N LEU A 289 8.29 -3.59 -18.99
CA LEU A 289 8.90 -2.67 -18.04
C LEU A 289 10.41 -2.88 -18.09
N GLU A 290 11.14 -1.83 -18.42
CA GLU A 290 12.60 -1.82 -18.30
C GLU A 290 12.99 -1.13 -16.99
N ILE A 291 13.76 -1.86 -16.15
CA ILE A 291 14.27 -1.37 -14.88
C ILE A 291 15.79 -1.34 -14.95
N GLN A 292 16.38 -0.19 -14.66
CA GLN A 292 17.82 -0.01 -14.59
C GLN A 292 18.19 0.59 -13.24
N ASP A 293 18.95 -0.16 -12.42
CA ASP A 293 19.49 0.31 -11.15
C ASP A 293 20.98 0.60 -11.28
N ALA A 294 21.41 1.76 -10.79
CA ALA A 294 22.81 2.17 -10.73
C ALA A 294 23.15 2.68 -9.33
N THR A 295 24.05 1.97 -8.65
CA THR A 295 24.53 2.33 -7.32
C THR A 295 26.05 2.45 -7.32
N GLU A 296 26.56 3.59 -6.88
CA GLU A 296 27.99 3.78 -6.64
C GLU A 296 28.37 3.07 -5.33
N LEU A 297 28.83 1.81 -5.46
CA LEU A 297 29.23 1.00 -4.32
C LEU A 297 30.57 1.52 -3.75
N ARG A 298 30.66 1.51 -2.41
CA ARG A 298 31.90 1.78 -1.67
C ARG A 298 32.53 0.46 -1.22
N PRO A 299 33.83 0.42 -0.91
CA PRO A 299 34.46 -0.76 -0.33
C PRO A 299 33.67 -1.29 0.87
N GLY A 300 33.45 -2.60 0.93
CA GLY A 300 32.69 -3.26 1.99
C GLY A 300 31.19 -3.25 1.82
N TYR A 301 30.68 -2.90 0.63
CA TYR A 301 29.27 -2.99 0.26
C TYR A 301 29.13 -3.83 -1.02
N GLU A 302 28.13 -4.69 -1.07
CA GLU A 302 27.78 -5.51 -2.23
C GLU A 302 26.28 -5.51 -2.49
N VAL A 303 25.85 -5.59 -3.74
CA VAL A 303 24.45 -5.80 -4.10
C VAL A 303 24.13 -7.28 -3.90
N VAL A 304 23.02 -7.55 -3.21
CA VAL A 304 22.48 -8.92 -3.07
C VAL A 304 21.67 -9.23 -4.32
N GLU A 305 22.16 -10.14 -5.14
CA GLU A 305 21.48 -10.56 -6.35
C GLU A 305 20.19 -11.34 -6.03
N ALA A 306 19.23 -11.29 -6.95
CA ALA A 306 17.97 -12.06 -6.95
C ALA A 306 16.95 -11.75 -5.85
N VAL A 307 16.97 -10.58 -5.23
CA VAL A 307 15.90 -10.16 -4.31
C VAL A 307 15.08 -9.05 -4.95
N HIS A 308 14.05 -9.43 -5.70
CA HIS A 308 13.17 -8.46 -6.39
C HIS A 308 11.93 -8.09 -5.59
N ASN A 309 11.45 -8.99 -4.73
CA ASN A 309 10.22 -8.81 -3.97
C ASN A 309 10.50 -8.97 -2.47
N PHE A 310 10.62 -7.87 -1.74
CA PHE A 310 10.92 -7.89 -0.31
C PHE A 310 10.24 -6.76 0.44
N VAL A 311 10.03 -6.97 1.73
CA VAL A 311 9.52 -5.96 2.67
C VAL A 311 10.64 -5.55 3.60
N PRO A 312 11.06 -4.27 3.65
CA PRO A 312 12.21 -3.83 4.44
C PRO A 312 11.92 -3.82 5.95
N ILE A 313 10.65 -3.81 6.35
CA ILE A 313 10.22 -3.76 7.75
C ILE A 313 9.13 -4.81 7.96
N HIS A 314 9.32 -5.69 8.96
CA HIS A 314 8.27 -6.62 9.36
C HIS A 314 7.13 -5.86 10.06
N MET A 315 5.93 -5.95 9.51
CA MET A 315 4.72 -5.39 10.08
C MET A 315 3.76 -6.53 10.42
N ALA A 316 3.13 -6.46 11.60
CA ALA A 316 2.15 -7.48 12.01
C ALA A 316 1.00 -7.65 11.00
N SER A 317 0.63 -6.57 10.30
CA SER A 317 -0.40 -6.59 9.25
C SER A 317 0.01 -7.30 7.95
N GLN A 318 1.18 -7.92 7.89
CA GLN A 318 1.72 -8.62 6.71
C GLN A 318 1.97 -10.10 6.99
N GLY A 319 1.46 -10.64 8.10
CA GLY A 319 1.65 -12.04 8.47
C GLY A 319 1.16 -13.03 7.39
N TYR A 320 0.15 -12.66 6.63
CA TYR A 320 -0.39 -13.43 5.51
C TYR A 320 0.55 -13.58 4.29
N TRP A 321 1.61 -12.81 4.22
CA TRP A 321 2.55 -12.87 3.09
C TRP A 321 3.48 -14.05 3.14
N GLN A 322 3.85 -14.49 4.32
CA GLN A 322 4.82 -15.55 4.51
C GLN A 322 4.30 -16.92 4.06
N GLN A 323 2.96 -17.12 4.05
CA GLN A 323 2.34 -18.36 3.62
C GLN A 323 2.23 -18.51 2.09
N GLN A 324 2.12 -17.41 1.34
CA GLN A 324 1.99 -17.46 -0.12
C GLN A 324 3.33 -17.58 -0.85
N ASP A 325 4.42 -17.04 -0.28
CA ASP A 325 5.74 -17.10 -0.89
C ASP A 325 6.45 -18.45 -0.67
N GLU A 326 6.07 -19.22 0.36
CA GLU A 326 6.59 -20.57 0.61
C GLU A 326 5.94 -21.65 -0.27
N GLU A 327 4.73 -21.42 -0.81
CA GLU A 327 4.07 -22.34 -1.74
C GLU A 327 4.49 -22.13 -3.22
N GLN A 328 5.22 -21.06 -3.55
CA GLN A 328 5.69 -20.72 -4.88
C GLN A 328 7.21 -20.86 -5.07
N ALA A 329 7.95 -21.22 -4.02
CA ALA A 329 9.38 -21.53 -4.05
C ALA A 329 9.63 -23.06 -4.04
#